data_a8577da24157232d11646de477b36354
#
_entry.id   a8577da24157232d11646de477b36354
#
_cell.length_a   1.000
_cell.length_b   1.000
_cell.length_c   1.000
_cell.angle_alpha   90.00
_cell.angle_beta   90.00
_cell.angle_gamma   90.00
#
_symmetry.space_group_name_H-M   'P 1'
#
loop_
_entity.id
_entity.type
_entity.pdbx_description
1 polymer ?
#
loop_
_entity_poly.entity_id
_entity_poly.type
_entity_poly.pdbx_seq_one_letter_code
_entity_poly.pdbx_strand_id
1 'polypeptide(L)'
;MKNVIKLLFLISASAVAFASQEVPSNSLGVIVADQMTQGQLVWLKGRVGTAIYRFSDPDGRNCTMELPVAIGSVSDSGLGISETKGFTLYVVSEKLNQAILLGQRINSKKWRFSLNASESSIDGFISGGIGADEGFILNSKRRWISWLVGEETKLECS
;
A
#
# COMPACT_ATOMS: atom_id res chain seq x y z
N MET A 1 -63.23 31.17 5.06
CA MET A 1 -61.93 31.47 5.58
C MET A 1 -61.11 30.15 5.51
N LYS A 2 -60.23 30.02 4.50
CA LYS A 2 -59.44 28.79 4.25
C LYS A 2 -57.98 29.11 4.52
N ASN A 3 -57.43 28.59 5.63
CA ASN A 3 -56.02 28.70 5.97
C ASN A 3 -55.24 27.65 5.18
N VAL A 4 -54.44 28.11 4.23
CA VAL A 4 -53.48 27.27 3.48
C VAL A 4 -52.16 27.29 4.24
N ILE A 5 -51.85 26.21 4.94
CA ILE A 5 -50.55 25.98 5.59
C ILE A 5 -49.55 25.54 4.50
N LYS A 6 -48.64 26.44 4.13
CA LYS A 6 -47.50 26.11 3.26
C LYS A 6 -46.43 25.39 4.09
N LEU A 7 -46.31 24.08 3.90
CA LEU A 7 -45.23 23.26 4.45
C LEU A 7 -43.99 23.50 3.61
N LEU A 8 -43.01 24.24 4.14
CA LEU A 8 -41.71 24.41 3.52
C LEU A 8 -40.87 23.16 3.83
N PHE A 9 -40.63 22.31 2.83
CA PHE A 9 -39.63 21.23 2.90
C PHE A 9 -38.24 21.83 2.72
N LEU A 10 -37.47 21.92 3.81
CA LEU A 10 -36.04 22.19 3.78
C LEU A 10 -35.31 20.88 3.38
N ILE A 11 -34.91 20.81 2.12
CA ILE A 11 -33.99 19.75 1.66
C ILE A 11 -32.59 20.15 2.07
N SER A 12 -32.08 19.57 3.17
CA SER A 12 -30.68 19.67 3.56
C SER A 12 -29.83 18.78 2.64
N ALA A 13 -29.16 19.36 1.66
CA ALA A 13 -28.17 18.68 0.85
C ALA A 13 -26.93 18.43 1.72
N SER A 14 -26.78 17.21 2.22
CA SER A 14 -25.55 16.78 2.87
C SER A 14 -24.47 16.62 1.81
N ALA A 15 -23.56 17.58 1.72
CA ALA A 15 -22.35 17.46 0.91
C ALA A 15 -21.46 16.39 1.55
N VAL A 16 -21.34 15.24 0.89
CA VAL A 16 -20.36 14.20 1.25
C VAL A 16 -19.00 14.74 0.80
N ALA A 17 -18.21 15.25 1.73
CA ALA A 17 -16.83 15.61 1.49
C ALA A 17 -16.03 14.32 1.25
N PHE A 18 -15.69 14.02 0.00
CA PHE A 18 -14.66 13.03 -0.31
C PHE A 18 -13.34 13.63 0.18
N ALA A 19 -12.79 13.04 1.23
CA ALA A 19 -11.42 13.32 1.65
C ALA A 19 -10.50 12.84 0.52
N SER A 20 -10.01 13.78 -0.30
CA SER A 20 -8.94 13.50 -1.25
C SER A 20 -7.70 13.15 -0.44
N GLN A 21 -7.22 11.91 -0.56
CA GLN A 21 -5.98 11.47 0.04
C GLN A 21 -4.84 12.31 -0.55
N GLU A 22 -4.18 13.12 0.29
CA GLU A 22 -3.04 13.94 -0.15
C GLU A 22 -1.90 13.02 -0.56
N VAL A 23 -1.59 13.01 -1.84
CA VAL A 23 -0.38 12.37 -2.38
C VAL A 23 0.81 13.26 -2.03
N PRO A 24 1.87 12.73 -1.40
CA PRO A 24 3.07 13.53 -1.13
C PRO A 24 3.63 14.12 -2.42
N SER A 25 3.84 15.44 -2.45
CA SER A 25 4.32 16.16 -3.63
C SER A 25 5.74 15.75 -4.08
N ASN A 26 6.49 15.11 -3.21
CA ASN A 26 7.84 14.58 -3.43
C ASN A 26 7.86 13.06 -3.63
N SER A 27 6.74 12.44 -3.99
CA SER A 27 6.68 11.00 -4.26
C SER A 27 7.48 10.64 -5.50
N LEU A 28 8.43 9.71 -5.37
CA LEU A 28 9.23 9.15 -6.45
C LEU A 28 8.52 8.02 -7.19
N GLY A 29 7.50 7.43 -6.55
CA GLY A 29 6.69 6.37 -7.14
C GLY A 29 5.67 5.84 -6.15
N VAL A 30 4.80 4.95 -6.64
CA VAL A 30 3.72 4.36 -5.86
C VAL A 30 3.71 2.84 -5.99
N ILE A 31 3.59 2.16 -4.88
CA ILE A 31 3.42 0.71 -4.77
C ILE A 31 1.97 0.42 -4.44
N VAL A 32 1.29 -0.36 -5.28
CA VAL A 32 -0.12 -0.72 -5.11
C VAL A 32 -0.27 -2.23 -5.21
N ALA A 33 -0.95 -2.82 -4.24
CA ALA A 33 -1.51 -4.16 -4.35
C ALA A 33 -3.03 -4.03 -4.30
N ASP A 34 -3.73 -4.48 -5.33
CA ASP A 34 -5.20 -4.38 -5.38
C ASP A 34 -5.86 -5.42 -4.49
N GLN A 35 -5.33 -6.63 -4.49
CA GLN A 35 -5.83 -7.76 -3.72
C GLN A 35 -4.69 -8.55 -3.08
N MET A 36 -4.96 -9.13 -1.92
CA MET A 36 -4.01 -9.97 -1.21
C MET A 36 -4.72 -11.19 -0.63
N THR A 37 -4.02 -12.32 -0.56
CA THR A 37 -4.50 -13.53 0.12
C THR A 37 -4.12 -13.47 1.60
N GLN A 38 -5.10 -13.52 2.48
CA GLN A 38 -4.91 -13.55 3.92
C GLN A 38 -4.92 -14.97 4.45
N GLY A 39 -3.93 -15.30 5.28
CA GLY A 39 -3.90 -16.51 6.11
C GLY A 39 -3.82 -16.16 7.59
N GLN A 40 -4.46 -16.97 8.41
CA GLN A 40 -4.42 -16.84 9.87
C GLN A 40 -4.08 -18.19 10.50
N LEU A 41 -3.04 -18.22 11.31
CA LEU A 41 -2.57 -19.38 12.06
C LEU A 41 -2.50 -18.99 13.55
N VAL A 42 -3.27 -19.64 14.37
CA VAL A 42 -3.36 -19.53 15.85
C VAL A 42 -3.04 -18.14 16.44
N TRP A 43 -1.81 -17.64 16.28
CA TRP A 43 -1.36 -16.35 16.80
C TRP A 43 -0.75 -15.41 15.73
N LEU A 44 -0.72 -15.84 14.46
CA LEU A 44 -0.15 -15.08 13.36
C LEU A 44 -1.21 -14.82 12.29
N LYS A 45 -1.50 -13.56 12.06
CA LYS A 45 -2.33 -13.10 10.95
C LYS A 45 -1.42 -12.46 9.90
N GLY A 46 -1.50 -12.95 8.67
CA GLY A 46 -0.69 -12.42 7.59
C GLY A 46 -1.42 -12.47 6.27
N ARG A 47 -1.01 -11.63 5.35
CA ARG A 47 -1.48 -11.59 3.97
C ARG A 47 -0.29 -11.46 3.04
N VAL A 48 -0.38 -12.12 1.91
CA VAL A 48 0.64 -12.13 0.88
C VAL A 48 0.03 -11.81 -0.47
N GLY A 49 0.83 -11.24 -1.36
CA GLY A 49 0.39 -10.90 -2.70
C GLY A 49 1.52 -10.34 -3.53
N THR A 50 1.16 -9.87 -4.70
CA THR A 50 2.04 -9.12 -5.60
C THR A 50 1.55 -7.68 -5.66
N ALA A 51 2.47 -6.75 -5.46
CA ALA A 51 2.24 -5.32 -5.65
C ALA A 51 2.92 -4.86 -6.95
N ILE A 52 2.40 -3.80 -7.54
CA ILE A 52 3.01 -3.13 -8.69
C ILE A 52 3.63 -1.82 -8.20
N TYR A 53 4.93 -1.68 -8.41
CA TYR A 53 5.64 -0.41 -8.24
C TYR A 53 5.61 0.36 -9.55
N ARG A 54 5.06 1.57 -9.53
CA ARG A 54 5.04 2.52 -10.66
C ARG A 54 5.89 3.71 -10.32
N PHE A 55 6.80 4.07 -11.21
CA PHE A 55 7.73 5.19 -11.03
C PHE A 55 8.13 5.77 -12.39
N SER A 56 8.73 6.97 -12.39
CA SER A 56 9.38 7.53 -13.57
C SER A 56 10.89 7.34 -13.45
N ASP A 57 11.52 6.87 -14.52
CA ASP A 57 12.97 6.76 -14.57
C ASP A 57 13.64 8.13 -14.81
N PRO A 58 14.98 8.24 -14.73
CA PRO A 58 15.69 9.50 -14.97
C PRO A 58 15.47 10.07 -16.37
N ASP A 59 15.10 9.24 -17.35
CA ASP A 59 14.80 9.66 -18.72
C ASP A 59 13.35 10.10 -18.91
N GLY A 60 12.54 10.08 -17.83
CA GLY A 60 11.13 10.47 -17.81
C GLY A 60 10.16 9.43 -18.36
N ARG A 61 10.60 8.18 -18.55
CA ARG A 61 9.74 7.07 -18.97
C ARG A 61 8.97 6.53 -17.78
N ASN A 62 7.72 6.11 -18.03
CA ASN A 62 6.92 5.44 -17.01
C ASN A 62 7.31 3.97 -16.91
N CYS A 63 7.77 3.57 -15.74
CA CYS A 63 8.21 2.21 -15.48
C CYS A 63 7.32 1.51 -14.46
N THR A 64 7.17 0.19 -14.64
CA THR A 64 6.46 -0.69 -13.69
C THR A 64 7.31 -1.88 -13.32
N MET A 65 7.20 -2.33 -12.07
CA MET A 65 7.90 -3.49 -11.55
C MET A 65 7.03 -4.25 -10.57
N GLU A 66 6.99 -5.58 -10.69
CA GLU A 66 6.28 -6.44 -9.76
C GLU A 66 7.10 -6.70 -8.49
N LEU A 67 6.45 -6.58 -7.33
CA LEU A 67 7.04 -6.77 -6.02
C LEU A 67 6.24 -7.79 -5.20
N PRO A 68 6.80 -8.95 -4.88
CA PRO A 68 6.20 -9.84 -3.89
C PRO A 68 6.14 -9.16 -2.53
N VAL A 69 4.97 -9.17 -1.89
CA VAL A 69 4.75 -8.50 -0.61
C VAL A 69 4.15 -9.47 0.42
N ALA A 70 4.55 -9.28 1.67
CA ALA A 70 3.93 -9.93 2.82
C ALA A 70 3.66 -8.87 3.89
N ILE A 71 2.45 -8.88 4.47
CA ILE A 71 2.02 -8.02 5.56
C ILE A 71 1.59 -8.93 6.71
N GLY A 72 1.92 -8.58 7.94
CA GLY A 72 1.52 -9.40 9.08
C GLY A 72 1.57 -8.68 10.42
N SER A 73 0.72 -9.17 11.31
CA SER A 73 0.69 -8.80 12.73
C SER A 73 0.51 -10.03 13.60
N VAL A 74 0.83 -9.91 14.88
CA VAL A 74 0.47 -10.92 15.89
C VAL A 74 -1.00 -10.71 16.26
N SER A 75 -1.82 -11.75 16.21
CA SER A 75 -3.26 -11.66 16.55
C SER A 75 -3.71 -12.78 17.46
N ASP A 76 -4.78 -12.51 18.20
CA ASP A 76 -5.39 -13.43 19.15
C ASP A 76 -6.35 -14.41 18.45
N SER A 77 -5.87 -15.56 18.07
CA SER A 77 -6.63 -16.76 17.66
C SER A 77 -7.50 -16.70 16.39
N GLY A 78 -7.44 -17.78 15.65
CA GLY A 78 -8.27 -18.16 14.52
C GLY A 78 -7.49 -18.88 13.43
N LEU A 79 -8.20 -19.70 12.65
CA LEU A 79 -7.69 -20.33 11.42
C LEU A 79 -8.57 -19.86 10.26
N GLY A 80 -7.96 -19.36 9.20
CA GLY A 80 -8.72 -18.97 8.03
C GLY A 80 -7.85 -18.46 6.90
N ILE A 81 -8.36 -18.55 5.70
CA ILE A 81 -7.78 -17.96 4.49
C ILE A 81 -8.90 -17.17 3.82
N SER A 82 -8.63 -15.90 3.48
CA SER A 82 -9.60 -15.05 2.79
C SER A 82 -8.88 -14.05 1.89
N GLU A 83 -9.61 -13.52 0.92
CA GLU A 83 -9.14 -12.36 0.17
C GLU A 83 -9.35 -11.09 1.00
N THR A 84 -8.40 -10.18 0.94
CA THR A 84 -8.47 -8.92 1.66
C THR A 84 -8.15 -7.75 0.76
N LYS A 85 -8.50 -6.55 1.24
CA LYS A 85 -8.11 -5.31 0.58
C LYS A 85 -6.59 -5.23 0.45
N GLY A 86 -6.14 -4.70 -0.66
CA GLY A 86 -4.75 -4.40 -0.91
C GLY A 86 -4.24 -3.21 -0.09
N PHE A 87 -3.11 -2.65 -0.51
CA PHE A 87 -2.52 -1.48 0.14
C PHE A 87 -1.94 -0.51 -0.89
N THR A 88 -1.70 0.72 -0.45
CA THR A 88 -1.02 1.75 -1.22
C THR A 88 0.08 2.38 -0.39
N LEU A 89 1.29 2.42 -0.96
CA LEU A 89 2.49 2.99 -0.36
C LEU A 89 3.19 3.92 -1.37
N TYR A 90 3.41 5.17 -1.01
CA TYR A 90 4.21 6.11 -1.78
C TYR A 90 5.66 6.07 -1.34
N VAL A 91 6.58 5.95 -2.28
CA VAL A 91 8.02 5.98 -2.06
C VAL A 91 8.47 7.44 -2.08
N VAL A 92 9.12 7.90 -1.01
CA VAL A 92 9.48 9.32 -0.82
C VAL A 92 11.00 9.51 -0.84
N SER A 93 11.77 8.60 -0.24
CA SER A 93 13.23 8.73 -0.22
C SER A 93 13.88 8.02 -1.40
N GLU A 94 14.90 8.66 -1.98
CA GLU A 94 15.73 8.06 -3.04
C GLU A 94 16.41 6.77 -2.57
N LYS A 95 16.79 6.71 -1.29
CA LYS A 95 17.37 5.52 -0.69
C LYS A 95 16.43 4.32 -0.77
N LEU A 96 15.14 4.51 -0.47
CA LEU A 96 14.13 3.46 -0.57
C LEU A 96 13.89 3.08 -2.03
N ASN A 97 13.77 4.08 -2.91
CA ASN A 97 13.61 3.89 -4.36
C ASN A 97 14.71 2.98 -4.92
N GLN A 98 15.97 3.33 -4.70
CA GLN A 98 17.11 2.53 -5.16
C GLN A 98 17.13 1.12 -4.56
N ALA A 99 16.84 0.98 -3.27
CA ALA A 99 16.78 -0.33 -2.63
C ALA A 99 15.71 -1.25 -3.27
N ILE A 100 14.56 -0.68 -3.64
CA ILE A 100 13.49 -1.41 -4.34
C ILE A 100 13.97 -1.82 -5.75
N LEU A 101 14.52 -0.89 -6.52
CA LEU A 101 15.01 -1.14 -7.89
C LEU A 101 16.12 -2.20 -7.93
N LEU A 102 16.96 -2.26 -6.91
CA LEU A 102 18.00 -3.28 -6.74
C LEU A 102 17.46 -4.62 -6.23
N GLY A 103 16.14 -4.79 -6.09
CA GLY A 103 15.53 -6.03 -5.61
C GLY A 103 15.83 -6.35 -4.14
N GLN A 104 16.24 -5.36 -3.34
CA GLN A 104 16.53 -5.58 -1.93
C GLN A 104 15.25 -5.90 -1.15
N ARG A 105 15.37 -6.77 -0.15
CA ARG A 105 14.28 -7.06 0.77
C ARG A 105 14.08 -5.90 1.73
N ILE A 106 12.94 -5.22 1.63
CA ILE A 106 12.56 -4.10 2.48
C ILE A 106 11.70 -4.62 3.64
N ASN A 107 12.18 -4.43 4.86
CA ASN A 107 11.42 -4.73 6.07
C ASN A 107 10.99 -3.42 6.73
N SER A 108 9.68 -3.21 6.91
CA SER A 108 9.11 -1.96 7.43
C SER A 108 9.71 -1.51 8.78
N LYS A 109 10.19 -2.46 9.61
CA LYS A 109 10.84 -2.14 10.90
C LYS A 109 12.23 -1.50 10.77
N LYS A 110 12.84 -1.53 9.58
CA LYS A 110 14.20 -1.00 9.32
C LYS A 110 14.20 0.31 8.54
N TRP A 111 13.02 0.81 8.17
CA TRP A 111 12.81 2.00 7.35
C TRP A 111 11.78 2.89 8.04
N ARG A 112 11.76 4.17 7.70
CA ARG A 112 10.81 5.13 8.28
C ARG A 112 9.58 5.26 7.40
N PHE A 113 8.53 4.54 7.75
CA PHE A 113 7.22 4.65 7.13
C PHE A 113 6.26 5.40 8.06
N SER A 114 5.39 6.21 7.48
CA SER A 114 4.36 6.95 8.20
C SER A 114 2.99 6.81 7.55
N LEU A 115 1.96 6.90 8.36
CA LEU A 115 0.56 7.05 7.92
C LEU A 115 0.18 8.54 7.75
N ASN A 116 1.11 9.46 8.03
CA ASN A 116 0.92 10.89 7.91
C ASN A 116 1.82 11.44 6.80
N ALA A 117 1.21 11.97 5.74
CA ALA A 117 1.93 12.52 4.58
C ALA A 117 2.79 13.76 4.91
N SER A 118 2.44 14.49 5.97
CA SER A 118 3.12 15.73 6.38
C SER A 118 4.34 15.48 7.27
N GLU A 119 4.64 14.22 7.63
CA GLU A 119 5.79 13.89 8.44
C GLU A 119 7.09 14.05 7.66
N SER A 120 8.04 14.79 8.23
CA SER A 120 9.35 15.03 7.62
C SER A 120 10.28 13.83 7.80
N SER A 121 11.19 13.65 6.85
CA SER A 121 12.24 12.62 6.91
C SER A 121 11.73 11.17 6.91
N ILE A 122 10.62 10.88 6.22
CA ILE A 122 10.13 9.52 5.99
C ILE A 122 10.74 8.93 4.70
N ASP A 123 10.85 7.61 4.68
CA ASP A 123 11.24 6.88 3.46
C ASP A 123 10.03 6.58 2.59
N GLY A 124 8.85 6.38 3.19
CA GLY A 124 7.61 6.16 2.47
C GLY A 124 6.36 6.51 3.28
N PHE A 125 5.29 6.83 2.56
CA PHE A 125 3.98 7.17 3.12
C PHE A 125 2.96 6.08 2.78
N ILE A 126 2.31 5.52 3.81
CA ILE A 126 1.27 4.50 3.67
C ILE A 126 -0.08 5.23 3.64
N SER A 127 -0.73 5.27 2.47
CA SER A 127 -2.02 5.94 2.34
C SER A 127 -3.20 5.04 2.70
N GLY A 128 -3.01 3.73 2.76
CA GLY A 128 -4.07 2.82 3.17
C GLY A 128 -3.70 1.35 3.09
N GLY A 129 -4.53 0.52 3.68
CA GLY A 129 -4.44 -0.93 3.58
C GLY A 129 -3.45 -1.61 4.52
N ILE A 130 -2.67 -0.87 5.31
CA ILE A 130 -1.78 -1.40 6.36
C ILE A 130 -2.16 -0.73 7.67
N GLY A 131 -2.42 -1.53 8.70
CA GLY A 131 -2.72 -1.05 10.05
C GLY A 131 -1.47 -0.56 10.78
N ALA A 132 -1.64 0.27 11.80
CA ALA A 132 -0.54 0.82 12.59
C ALA A 132 0.26 -0.27 13.35
N ASP A 133 -0.35 -1.41 13.64
CA ASP A 133 0.20 -2.59 14.31
C ASP A 133 0.77 -3.63 13.34
N GLU A 134 0.55 -3.45 12.03
CA GLU A 134 1.03 -4.35 10.99
C GLU A 134 2.43 -3.96 10.50
N GLY A 135 3.30 -4.96 10.38
CA GLY A 135 4.55 -4.85 9.65
C GLY A 135 4.43 -5.41 8.25
N PHE A 136 5.29 -4.98 7.34
CA PHE A 136 5.33 -5.52 5.99
C PHE A 136 6.75 -5.76 5.49
N ILE A 137 6.85 -6.60 4.46
CA ILE A 137 8.08 -6.92 3.76
C ILE A 137 7.80 -6.82 2.27
N LEU A 138 8.52 -5.95 1.56
CA LEU A 138 8.59 -5.95 0.11
C LEU A 138 9.74 -6.85 -0.35
N ASN A 139 9.64 -7.40 -1.55
CA ASN A 139 10.55 -8.41 -2.07
C ASN A 139 10.68 -9.59 -1.11
N SER A 140 9.52 -10.13 -0.69
CA SER A 140 9.42 -11.18 0.33
C SER A 140 9.90 -12.56 -0.16
N LYS A 141 10.24 -12.72 -1.44
CA LYS A 141 10.73 -14.00 -2.00
C LYS A 141 11.87 -14.55 -1.16
N ARG A 142 11.74 -15.80 -0.75
CA ARG A 142 12.79 -16.50 0.00
C ARG A 142 13.94 -16.81 -0.94
N ARG A 143 15.15 -16.41 -0.60
CA ARG A 143 16.38 -16.61 -1.37
C ARG A 143 16.61 -18.06 -1.82
N TRP A 144 16.11 -19.03 -1.05
CA TRP A 144 16.32 -20.45 -1.34
C TRP A 144 15.39 -21.04 -2.41
N ILE A 145 14.34 -20.29 -2.83
CA ILE A 145 13.43 -20.71 -3.90
C ILE A 145 13.72 -19.96 -5.21
N SER A 146 14.35 -18.79 -5.16
CA SER A 146 14.58 -17.93 -6.33
C SER A 146 15.46 -18.57 -7.41
N TRP A 147 16.41 -19.45 -7.02
CA TRP A 147 17.23 -20.19 -7.97
C TRP A 147 16.45 -21.29 -8.73
N LEU A 148 15.32 -21.76 -8.17
CA LEU A 148 14.46 -22.80 -8.78
C LEU A 148 13.40 -22.20 -9.70
N VAL A 149 12.98 -20.94 -9.50
CA VAL A 149 11.81 -20.36 -10.17
C VAL A 149 12.21 -19.30 -11.21
N GLY A 150 13.49 -18.92 -11.30
CA GLY A 150 14.03 -18.13 -12.42
C GLY A 150 13.30 -16.81 -12.76
N GLU A 151 12.37 -16.35 -11.92
CA GLU A 151 11.64 -15.12 -12.16
C GLU A 151 12.50 -13.91 -11.75
N GLU A 152 13.18 -13.34 -12.72
CA GLU A 152 13.69 -11.98 -12.61
C GLU A 152 12.52 -11.02 -12.41
N THR A 153 12.71 -10.04 -11.54
CA THR A 153 11.74 -8.95 -11.34
C THR A 153 11.57 -8.23 -12.68
N LYS A 154 10.43 -8.41 -13.32
CA LYS A 154 10.18 -7.87 -14.66
C LYS A 154 9.99 -6.37 -14.56
N LEU A 155 10.98 -5.62 -15.06
CA LEU A 155 10.92 -4.17 -15.23
C LEU A 155 10.43 -3.85 -16.64
N GLU A 156 9.33 -3.12 -16.74
CA GLU A 156 8.77 -2.67 -18.02
C GLU A 156 8.70 -1.14 -18.01
N CYS A 157 9.28 -0.50 -19.03
CA CYS A 157 9.24 0.95 -19.21
C CYS A 157 8.65 1.32 -20.59
N SER A 158 7.83 2.37 -20.64
CA SER A 158 7.17 2.88 -21.85
C SER A 158 7.27 4.39 -21.95
#